data_168b3a31e120fb2cb406b27cd4ff0996
#
_entry.id   168b3a31e120fb2cb406b27cd4ff0996
#
_cell.length_a   1.000
_cell.length_b   1.000
_cell.length_c   1.000
_cell.angle_alpha   90.00
_cell.angle_beta   90.00
_cell.angle_gamma   90.00
#
_symmetry.space_group_name_H-M   'P 1'
#
loop_
_entity.id
_entity.type
_entity.pdbx_description
1 polymer ?
#
loop_
_entity_poly.entity_id
_entity_poly.type
_entity_poly.pdbx_seq_one_letter_code
_entity_poly.pdbx_strand_id
1 'polypeptide(L)'
;MNLHIGGNLAFDSSPEEMRPASTPERDARADLAAQFIASGSRVFELRRGGEALEPLLPNGCHYQGADFSGEFPAKAVGDADIVVMLGVLEYIPDLETFFTDLRFGNRDIVLSYCATDLCAEPERSARGFANHLSFYDLALLFDRYGFRIECTAPVGATEVLMRLTRTDKVNPTATCRVAVLSNHDGNFGDRLGAHMINALLPGEAEVDHFSFDALGQAREKYDLVVLGVGSGLFQPLLGDDVIEVLGRAKASIGIFGTQYRELIPRPALDRVLDRLDTWYARSEDDMLMYGRGRGNVVHLGDWLIDQFPMTTATVDEPLQVIDEIRDSHALDRAIQVIQKHKTVYSTRLHPLLCALTSAEMAAYGEQPSAQMPGITSGAFRSLLLDIFGRSYPEQEFFLVDRDAVRRYKTRVHRNVARVGERIDAVLRNVAVAAV
;
A
#
# COMPACT_ATOMS: atom_id res chain seq x y z
N MET A 1 -26.89 3.64 -8.15
CA MET A 1 -25.97 4.71 -8.55
C MET A 1 -24.73 4.04 -9.07
N ASN A 2 -24.51 4.07 -10.38
CA ASN A 2 -23.29 3.54 -10.94
C ASN A 2 -22.17 4.52 -10.60
N LEU A 3 -21.19 4.13 -9.80
CA LEU A 3 -19.92 4.83 -9.72
C LEU A 3 -19.20 4.64 -11.06
N HIS A 4 -19.58 5.43 -12.07
CA HIS A 4 -18.77 5.62 -13.26
C HIS A 4 -17.58 6.49 -12.86
N ILE A 5 -16.48 5.85 -12.55
CA ILE A 5 -15.19 6.49 -12.36
C ILE A 5 -14.43 6.35 -13.68
N GLY A 6 -14.87 7.10 -14.66
CA GLY A 6 -14.23 7.20 -15.96
C GLY A 6 -14.57 8.56 -16.58
N GLY A 7 -13.76 9.54 -16.32
CA GLY A 7 -13.84 10.85 -16.95
C GLY A 7 -12.45 11.44 -17.11
N ASN A 8 -11.84 11.29 -18.28
CA ASN A 8 -10.71 12.11 -18.71
C ASN A 8 -11.17 13.58 -18.75
N LEU A 9 -10.82 14.34 -17.74
CA LEU A 9 -10.89 15.81 -17.79
C LEU A 9 -9.49 16.32 -18.13
N ALA A 10 -9.32 16.69 -19.40
CA ALA A 10 -8.22 17.53 -19.82
C ALA A 10 -8.44 18.93 -19.23
N PHE A 11 -7.58 19.35 -18.32
CA PHE A 11 -7.52 20.72 -17.85
C PHE A 11 -6.47 21.49 -18.67
N ASP A 12 -6.97 22.40 -19.50
CA ASP A 12 -6.18 23.48 -20.05
C ASP A 12 -6.15 24.58 -18.98
N SER A 13 -5.01 24.75 -18.31
CA SER A 13 -4.80 25.84 -17.36
C SER A 13 -3.46 26.51 -17.64
N SER A 14 -3.54 27.63 -18.32
CA SER A 14 -2.48 28.64 -18.31
C SER A 14 -2.26 29.16 -16.87
N PRO A 15 -1.03 29.36 -16.44
CA PRO A 15 -0.74 29.81 -15.08
C PRO A 15 -0.90 31.32 -14.98
N GLU A 16 -2.08 31.78 -14.60
CA GLU A 16 -2.24 33.15 -14.12
C GLU A 16 -2.11 33.20 -12.60
N GLU A 17 -1.23 34.11 -12.19
CA GLU A 17 -0.78 34.37 -10.84
C GLU A 17 -1.92 34.55 -9.83
N MET A 18 -2.16 33.55 -8.98
CA MET A 18 -2.77 33.79 -7.68
C MET A 18 -1.68 33.79 -6.61
N ARG A 19 -1.22 34.97 -6.23
CA ARG A 19 -0.47 35.16 -4.98
C ARG A 19 -1.43 34.93 -3.80
N PRO A 20 -1.26 33.88 -2.99
CA PRO A 20 -2.06 33.74 -1.79
C PRO A 20 -1.57 34.68 -0.71
N ALA A 21 -2.49 35.42 -0.10
CA ALA A 21 -2.24 36.22 1.07
C ALA A 21 -1.68 35.39 2.24
N SER A 22 -0.77 35.95 3.01
CA SER A 22 -0.27 35.35 4.26
C SER A 22 -1.46 35.15 5.22
N THR A 23 -1.73 33.92 5.59
CA THR A 23 -2.74 33.58 6.59
C THR A 23 -2.04 33.19 7.90
N PRO A 24 -2.66 33.43 9.08
CA PRO A 24 -2.10 33.02 10.39
C PRO A 24 -1.74 31.53 10.49
N GLU A 25 -2.36 30.67 9.66
CA GLU A 25 -2.07 29.23 9.59
C GLU A 25 -0.73 28.93 8.92
N ARG A 26 -0.22 29.81 8.05
CA ARG A 26 1.10 29.65 7.40
C ARG A 26 2.25 29.84 8.39
N ASP A 27 2.14 30.85 9.26
CA ASP A 27 3.15 31.14 10.28
C ASP A 27 3.23 29.98 11.28
N ALA A 28 2.07 29.44 11.74
CA ALA A 28 2.01 28.31 12.64
C ALA A 28 2.64 27.02 12.04
N ARG A 29 2.55 26.83 10.73
CA ARG A 29 3.11 25.68 10.01
C ARG A 29 4.65 25.74 9.99
N ALA A 30 5.21 26.91 9.69
CA ALA A 30 6.64 27.14 9.66
C ALA A 30 7.26 27.02 11.07
N ASP A 31 6.61 27.59 12.09
CA ASP A 31 7.02 27.47 13.48
C ASP A 31 7.07 26.03 13.98
N LEU A 32 6.07 25.23 13.62
CA LEU A 32 6.04 23.80 13.97
C LEU A 32 7.10 23.01 13.17
N ALA A 33 7.30 23.32 11.89
CA ALA A 33 8.30 22.65 11.07
C ALA A 33 9.71 22.89 11.60
N ALA A 34 10.03 24.11 12.07
CA ALA A 34 11.31 24.43 12.65
C ALA A 34 11.64 23.59 13.91
N GLN A 35 10.61 23.18 14.69
CA GLN A 35 10.79 22.32 15.86
C GLN A 35 11.20 20.89 15.50
N PHE A 36 10.96 20.45 14.27
CA PHE A 36 11.35 19.11 13.77
C PHE A 36 12.77 19.10 13.18
N ILE A 37 13.45 20.24 13.16
CA ILE A 37 14.78 20.40 12.57
C ILE A 37 15.83 20.52 13.67
N ALA A 38 16.87 19.71 13.61
CA ALA A 38 17.97 19.78 14.57
C ALA A 38 18.92 20.95 14.27
N SER A 39 19.52 21.55 15.32
CA SER A 39 20.55 22.56 15.15
C SER A 39 21.72 22.03 14.30
N GLY A 40 22.26 22.88 13.44
CA GLY A 40 23.40 22.53 12.59
C GLY A 40 23.05 21.74 11.32
N SER A 41 21.76 21.47 11.08
CA SER A 41 21.32 20.73 9.88
C SER A 41 21.49 21.56 8.60
N ARG A 42 21.80 20.89 7.49
CA ARG A 42 21.69 21.46 6.14
C ARG A 42 20.26 21.28 5.65
N VAL A 43 19.52 22.37 5.53
CA VAL A 43 18.09 22.40 5.22
C VAL A 43 17.87 22.88 3.80
N PHE A 44 17.14 22.09 3.01
CA PHE A 44 16.64 22.51 1.72
C PHE A 44 15.12 22.67 1.78
N GLU A 45 14.62 23.85 1.50
CA GLU A 45 13.19 24.12 1.46
C GLU A 45 12.68 24.20 0.02
N LEU A 46 11.73 23.32 -0.33
CA LEU A 46 10.97 23.42 -1.57
C LEU A 46 9.68 24.20 -1.28
N ARG A 47 9.50 25.34 -1.95
CA ARG A 47 8.42 26.29 -1.68
C ARG A 47 7.44 26.40 -2.82
N ARG A 48 6.21 26.76 -2.51
CA ARG A 48 5.21 27.21 -3.49
C ARG A 48 4.71 28.62 -3.12
N GLY A 49 5.62 29.57 -3.22
CA GLY A 49 5.41 30.94 -2.72
C GLY A 49 5.35 31.01 -1.19
N GLY A 50 5.42 32.18 -0.63
CA GLY A 50 5.39 32.40 0.81
C GLY A 50 6.74 32.80 1.39
N GLU A 51 6.76 33.03 2.71
CA GLU A 51 7.97 33.39 3.44
C GLU A 51 8.88 32.18 3.64
N ALA A 52 10.18 32.42 3.61
CA ALA A 52 11.17 31.39 3.84
C ALA A 52 11.14 30.91 5.29
N LEU A 53 11.39 29.61 5.51
CA LEU A 53 11.55 29.01 6.83
C LEU A 53 12.83 29.47 7.53
N GLU A 54 13.80 30.03 6.77
CA GLU A 54 15.14 30.40 7.23
C GLU A 54 15.18 31.18 8.56
N PRO A 55 14.34 32.22 8.80
CA PRO A 55 14.38 33.00 10.05
C PRO A 55 13.98 32.20 11.28
N LEU A 56 13.30 31.08 11.13
CA LEU A 56 12.77 30.23 12.21
C LEU A 56 13.68 29.05 12.54
N LEU A 57 14.71 28.82 11.71
CA LEU A 57 15.58 27.67 11.87
C LEU A 57 16.43 27.76 13.14
N PRO A 58 16.72 26.61 13.80
CA PRO A 58 17.64 26.55 14.90
C PRO A 58 19.04 27.04 14.53
N ASN A 59 19.79 27.50 15.55
CA ASN A 59 21.13 28.04 15.35
C ASN A 59 22.08 27.06 14.64
N GLY A 60 22.88 27.59 13.72
CA GLY A 60 23.89 26.82 12.97
C GLY A 60 23.38 26.03 11.80
N CYS A 61 22.09 26.12 11.46
CA CYS A 61 21.56 25.53 10.25
C CYS A 61 22.10 26.24 8.99
N HIS A 62 22.35 25.47 7.94
CA HIS A 62 22.66 25.97 6.59
C HIS A 62 21.39 25.85 5.74
N TYR A 63 20.89 26.96 5.28
CA TYR A 63 19.63 27.02 4.53
C TYR A 63 19.85 27.25 3.03
N GLN A 64 19.09 26.52 2.24
CA GLN A 64 18.90 26.75 0.82
C GLN A 64 17.42 26.52 0.48
N GLY A 65 16.82 27.36 -0.37
CA GLY A 65 15.44 27.22 -0.80
C GLY A 65 15.31 27.34 -2.32
N ALA A 66 14.29 26.69 -2.88
CA ALA A 66 13.88 26.84 -4.27
C ALA A 66 12.35 26.84 -4.37
N ASP A 67 11.83 27.55 -5.38
CA ASP A 67 10.42 27.52 -5.67
C ASP A 67 10.08 26.29 -6.53
N PHE A 68 8.98 25.64 -6.21
CA PHE A 68 8.51 24.46 -6.94
C PHE A 68 8.05 24.85 -8.34
N SER A 69 8.67 24.26 -9.35
CA SER A 69 8.43 24.53 -10.78
C SER A 69 7.76 23.37 -11.52
N GLY A 70 7.22 22.38 -10.79
CA GLY A 70 6.59 21.18 -11.35
C GLY A 70 7.40 19.91 -11.24
N GLU A 71 8.73 20.02 -11.15
CA GLU A 71 9.65 18.88 -10.99
C GLU A 71 10.48 18.98 -9.70
N PHE A 72 10.92 17.84 -9.17
CA PHE A 72 11.81 17.81 -8.02
C PHE A 72 13.21 18.29 -8.42
N PRO A 73 13.77 19.32 -7.74
CA PRO A 73 15.05 19.90 -8.11
C PRO A 73 16.23 19.10 -7.54
N ALA A 74 16.37 17.84 -7.94
CA ALA A 74 17.34 16.88 -7.39
C ALA A 74 18.78 17.43 -7.32
N LYS A 75 19.21 18.21 -8.31
CA LYS A 75 20.54 18.83 -8.35
C LYS A 75 20.71 19.97 -7.34
N ALA A 76 19.65 20.73 -7.07
CA ALA A 76 19.69 21.85 -6.14
C ALA A 76 19.64 21.37 -4.68
N VAL A 77 18.99 20.25 -4.42
CA VAL A 77 18.90 19.66 -3.07
C VAL A 77 20.27 19.21 -2.54
N GLY A 78 21.19 18.80 -3.41
CA GLY A 78 22.58 18.51 -3.08
C GLY A 78 22.74 17.59 -1.85
N ASP A 79 23.53 18.06 -0.89
CA ASP A 79 23.85 17.34 0.35
C ASP A 79 22.93 17.72 1.52
N ALA A 80 21.71 18.18 1.30
CA ALA A 80 20.81 18.52 2.38
C ALA A 80 20.56 17.32 3.32
N ASP A 81 20.56 17.59 4.61
CA ASP A 81 20.22 16.58 5.63
C ASP A 81 18.70 16.44 5.78
N ILE A 82 17.98 17.55 5.53
CA ILE A 82 16.52 17.63 5.63
C ILE A 82 15.96 18.39 4.43
N VAL A 83 14.91 17.83 3.80
CA VAL A 83 14.09 18.50 2.80
C VAL A 83 12.78 18.93 3.44
N VAL A 84 12.43 20.21 3.33
CA VAL A 84 11.19 20.78 3.88
C VAL A 84 10.23 21.12 2.74
N MET A 85 8.97 20.70 2.86
CA MET A 85 7.92 20.91 1.85
C MET A 85 6.60 21.28 2.55
N LEU A 86 6.35 22.57 2.73
CA LEU A 86 5.15 23.02 3.44
C LEU A 86 4.05 23.44 2.45
N GLY A 87 2.99 22.61 2.34
CA GLY A 87 1.87 22.85 1.41
C GLY A 87 2.30 22.75 -0.05
N VAL A 88 3.18 21.83 -0.39
CA VAL A 88 3.70 21.60 -1.75
C VAL A 88 3.17 20.30 -2.32
N LEU A 89 3.14 19.25 -1.50
CA LEU A 89 2.86 17.90 -1.97
C LEU A 89 1.49 17.76 -2.65
N GLU A 90 0.49 18.52 -2.20
CA GLU A 90 -0.88 18.53 -2.75
C GLU A 90 -0.93 18.94 -4.22
N TYR A 91 0.06 19.69 -4.70
CA TYR A 91 0.11 20.22 -6.04
C TYR A 91 0.95 19.40 -7.02
N ILE A 92 1.48 18.26 -6.56
CA ILE A 92 2.30 17.37 -7.37
C ILE A 92 1.39 16.30 -8.01
N PRO A 93 1.17 16.36 -9.34
CA PRO A 93 0.27 15.40 -9.98
C PRO A 93 0.87 13.98 -10.08
N ASP A 94 2.18 13.87 -10.26
CA ASP A 94 2.91 12.62 -10.36
C ASP A 94 3.81 12.43 -9.13
N LEU A 95 3.22 11.87 -8.08
CA LEU A 95 3.92 11.58 -6.84
C LEU A 95 4.94 10.46 -6.98
N GLU A 96 4.74 9.52 -7.91
CA GLU A 96 5.65 8.39 -8.11
C GLU A 96 6.99 8.87 -8.66
N THR A 97 6.97 9.65 -9.74
CA THR A 97 8.19 10.26 -10.27
C THR A 97 8.86 11.17 -9.24
N PHE A 98 8.07 11.99 -8.54
CA PHE A 98 8.59 12.91 -7.53
C PHE A 98 9.32 12.18 -6.39
N PHE A 99 8.72 11.14 -5.81
CA PHE A 99 9.35 10.36 -4.74
C PHE A 99 10.49 9.47 -5.24
N THR A 100 10.44 9.02 -6.49
CA THR A 100 11.56 8.33 -7.12
C THR A 100 12.81 9.20 -7.13
N ASP A 101 12.69 10.47 -7.47
CA ASP A 101 13.79 11.43 -7.46
C ASP A 101 14.21 11.83 -6.04
N LEU A 102 13.22 12.01 -5.15
CA LEU A 102 13.44 12.40 -3.75
C LEU A 102 14.18 11.33 -2.95
N ARG A 103 13.94 10.04 -3.25
CA ARG A 103 14.58 8.93 -2.51
C ARG A 103 16.09 8.84 -2.69
N PHE A 104 16.65 9.46 -3.73
CA PHE A 104 18.10 9.48 -3.90
C PHE A 104 18.74 10.46 -2.91
N GLY A 105 19.47 9.93 -1.93
CA GLY A 105 20.14 10.67 -0.88
C GLY A 105 19.65 10.31 0.53
N ASN A 106 20.55 10.35 1.49
CA ASN A 106 20.27 9.99 2.88
C ASN A 106 19.76 11.20 3.68
N ARG A 107 18.51 11.59 3.46
CA ARG A 107 17.90 12.80 4.03
C ARG A 107 16.55 12.54 4.66
N ASP A 108 16.24 13.26 5.72
CA ASP A 108 14.91 13.30 6.32
C ASP A 108 14.01 14.28 5.56
N ILE A 109 12.71 14.15 5.74
CA ILE A 109 11.73 15.07 5.15
C ILE A 109 10.86 15.64 6.24
N VAL A 110 10.59 16.94 6.18
CA VAL A 110 9.53 17.59 6.94
C VAL A 110 8.52 18.14 5.95
N LEU A 111 7.31 17.64 5.99
CA LEU A 111 6.28 18.08 5.04
C LEU A 111 4.95 18.32 5.76
N SER A 112 4.13 19.19 5.19
CA SER A 112 2.75 19.31 5.59
C SER A 112 1.83 18.85 4.48
N TYR A 113 0.66 18.31 4.85
CA TYR A 113 -0.32 17.83 3.90
C TYR A 113 -1.75 17.96 4.44
N CYS A 114 -2.64 18.42 3.58
CA CYS A 114 -4.07 18.49 3.85
C CYS A 114 -4.73 17.17 3.42
N ALA A 115 -4.81 16.18 4.30
CA ALA A 115 -5.34 14.85 3.98
C ALA A 115 -6.85 14.85 3.73
N THR A 116 -7.35 13.87 2.95
CA THR A 116 -8.79 13.72 2.68
C THR A 116 -9.60 13.38 3.93
N ASP A 117 -8.96 12.84 4.96
CA ASP A 117 -9.53 12.58 6.29
C ASP A 117 -9.93 13.87 7.01
N LEU A 118 -9.22 14.97 6.75
CA LEU A 118 -9.39 16.26 7.40
C LEU A 118 -10.11 17.30 6.53
N CYS A 119 -10.02 17.17 5.21
CA CYS A 119 -10.54 18.13 4.24
C CYS A 119 -11.16 17.38 3.06
N ALA A 120 -12.46 17.54 2.86
CA ALA A 120 -13.22 16.83 1.84
C ALA A 120 -12.70 17.15 0.42
N GLU A 121 -12.75 16.17 -0.48
CA GLU A 121 -12.24 16.28 -1.85
C GLU A 121 -12.80 17.48 -2.66
N PRO A 122 -14.10 17.84 -2.59
CA PRO A 122 -14.60 19.03 -3.27
C PRO A 122 -13.94 20.33 -2.80
N GLU A 123 -13.63 20.44 -1.50
CA GLU A 123 -12.92 21.59 -0.95
C GLU A 123 -11.45 21.62 -1.40
N ARG A 124 -10.80 20.45 -1.42
CA ARG A 124 -9.44 20.28 -1.92
C ARG A 124 -9.32 20.65 -3.38
N SER A 125 -10.26 20.18 -4.21
CA SER A 125 -10.33 20.53 -5.64
C SER A 125 -10.54 22.03 -5.86
N ALA A 126 -11.36 22.67 -5.02
CA ALA A 126 -11.55 24.13 -5.06
C ALA A 126 -10.27 24.91 -4.70
N ARG A 127 -9.34 24.30 -3.93
CA ARG A 127 -8.00 24.87 -3.64
C ARG A 127 -6.99 24.59 -4.76
N GLY A 128 -7.36 23.86 -5.81
CA GLY A 128 -6.49 23.51 -6.93
C GLY A 128 -5.47 22.42 -6.60
N PHE A 129 -5.75 21.53 -5.64
CA PHE A 129 -4.90 20.40 -5.33
C PHE A 129 -4.94 19.37 -6.46
N ALA A 130 -3.78 18.87 -6.87
CA ALA A 130 -3.62 17.94 -7.98
C ALA A 130 -3.80 16.47 -7.56
N ASN A 131 -3.68 16.19 -6.26
CA ASN A 131 -3.86 14.84 -5.71
C ASN A 131 -4.74 14.86 -4.45
N HIS A 132 -5.32 13.71 -4.09
CA HIS A 132 -6.32 13.60 -3.03
C HIS A 132 -6.07 12.36 -2.19
N LEU A 133 -4.97 12.35 -1.42
CA LEU A 133 -4.59 11.22 -0.57
C LEU A 133 -5.15 11.36 0.84
N SER A 134 -5.51 10.22 1.43
CA SER A 134 -5.74 10.10 2.86
C SER A 134 -4.42 10.01 3.62
N PHE A 135 -4.49 10.11 4.94
CA PHE A 135 -3.33 9.85 5.79
C PHE A 135 -2.78 8.43 5.61
N TYR A 136 -3.70 7.47 5.40
CA TYR A 136 -3.35 6.09 5.14
C TYR A 136 -2.62 5.91 3.79
N ASP A 137 -3.13 6.54 2.73
CA ASP A 137 -2.47 6.50 1.40
C ASP A 137 -1.10 7.16 1.43
N LEU A 138 -0.95 8.24 2.19
CA LEU A 138 0.36 8.88 2.40
C LEU A 138 1.35 7.94 3.09
N ALA A 139 0.91 7.25 4.14
CA ALA A 139 1.76 6.28 4.82
C ALA A 139 2.23 5.17 3.87
N LEU A 140 1.33 4.64 3.03
CA LEU A 140 1.67 3.66 2.01
C LEU A 140 2.64 4.21 0.96
N LEU A 141 2.42 5.44 0.50
CA LEU A 141 3.30 6.12 -0.45
C LEU A 141 4.69 6.26 0.13
N PHE A 142 4.80 6.74 1.37
CA PHE A 142 6.09 6.92 2.04
C PHE A 142 6.83 5.60 2.25
N ASP A 143 6.14 4.56 2.72
CA ASP A 143 6.73 3.22 2.89
C ASP A 143 7.29 2.67 1.56
N ARG A 144 6.55 2.83 0.46
CA ARG A 144 6.99 2.41 -0.88
C ARG A 144 8.34 3.03 -1.30
N TYR A 145 8.58 4.27 -0.88
CA TYR A 145 9.81 4.99 -1.21
C TYR A 145 10.86 4.99 -0.09
N GLY A 146 10.69 4.13 0.89
CA GLY A 146 11.64 3.92 1.97
C GLY A 146 11.64 5.03 3.02
N PHE A 147 10.48 5.63 3.29
CA PHE A 147 10.30 6.60 4.35
C PHE A 147 9.29 6.10 5.38
N ARG A 148 9.51 6.44 6.63
CA ARG A 148 8.59 6.19 7.74
C ARG A 148 8.16 7.50 8.37
N ILE A 149 6.89 7.63 8.72
CA ILE A 149 6.40 8.73 9.55
C ILE A 149 6.93 8.52 10.97
N GLU A 150 7.85 9.39 11.41
CA GLU A 150 8.42 9.35 12.75
C GLU A 150 7.49 10.05 13.76
N CYS A 151 6.99 11.22 13.38
CA CYS A 151 6.06 11.99 14.21
C CYS A 151 5.15 12.87 13.35
N THR A 152 4.03 13.28 13.95
CA THR A 152 3.04 14.16 13.33
C THR A 152 2.62 15.26 14.28
N ALA A 153 2.24 16.42 13.75
CA ALA A 153 1.62 17.51 14.50
C ALA A 153 0.46 18.12 13.69
N PRO A 154 -0.70 18.40 14.30
CA PRO A 154 -1.79 19.05 13.61
C PRO A 154 -1.44 20.51 13.31
N VAL A 155 -1.83 20.97 12.12
CA VAL A 155 -1.73 22.38 11.70
C VAL A 155 -3.14 22.88 11.43
N GLY A 156 -3.70 23.64 12.35
CA GLY A 156 -5.10 24.03 12.29
C GLY A 156 -6.05 22.83 12.29
N ALA A 157 -7.15 22.92 11.52
CA ALA A 157 -8.18 21.89 11.48
C ALA A 157 -8.06 20.93 10.27
N THR A 158 -7.30 21.30 9.24
CA THR A 158 -7.36 20.62 7.95
C THR A 158 -6.03 20.06 7.44
N GLU A 159 -4.95 20.28 8.19
CA GLU A 159 -3.59 19.92 7.75
C GLU A 159 -2.80 19.21 8.83
N VAL A 160 -1.89 18.34 8.44
CA VAL A 160 -0.97 17.63 9.32
C VAL A 160 0.45 17.88 8.85
N LEU A 161 1.32 18.28 9.77
CA LEU A 161 2.77 18.30 9.59
C LEU A 161 3.33 16.92 9.95
N MET A 162 4.24 16.41 9.14
CA MET A 162 4.87 15.10 9.32
C MET A 162 6.37 15.22 9.21
N ARG A 163 7.09 14.54 10.08
CA ARG A 163 8.50 14.24 9.88
C ARG A 163 8.64 12.81 9.40
N LEU A 164 9.31 12.65 8.26
CA LEU A 164 9.63 11.36 7.69
C LEU A 164 11.13 11.10 7.85
N THR A 165 11.46 9.91 8.30
CA THR A 165 12.84 9.43 8.36
C THR A 165 13.02 8.32 7.34
N ARG A 166 14.22 8.22 6.78
CA ARG A 166 14.57 7.14 5.86
C ARG A 166 14.59 5.81 6.61
N THR A 167 13.88 4.81 6.11
CA THR A 167 13.97 3.42 6.59
C THR A 167 15.21 2.72 6.05
N ASP A 168 15.64 3.14 4.85
CA ASP A 168 16.87 2.71 4.18
C ASP A 168 18.05 3.68 4.44
N LYS A 169 17.96 4.53 5.46
CA LYS A 169 19.22 5.05 6.02
C LYS A 169 20.04 3.82 6.17
N VAL A 170 21.09 3.69 5.27
CA VAL A 170 22.06 2.63 5.38
C VAL A 170 22.38 2.57 6.86
N ASN A 171 21.57 1.79 7.55
CA ASN A 171 21.89 1.45 8.90
C ASN A 171 23.17 0.65 8.70
N PRO A 172 24.35 1.17 9.04
CA PRO A 172 25.56 0.37 8.94
C PRO A 172 25.42 -0.93 9.77
N THR A 173 24.31 -1.06 10.45
CA THR A 173 23.82 -2.23 11.17
C THR A 173 22.57 -2.85 10.53
N ALA A 174 22.22 -2.58 9.24
CA ALA A 174 21.18 -3.34 8.57
C ALA A 174 21.54 -4.82 8.63
N THR A 175 20.84 -5.54 9.51
CA THR A 175 21.17 -6.94 9.85
C THR A 175 20.62 -7.91 8.83
N CYS A 176 19.71 -7.45 7.94
CA CYS A 176 19.05 -8.31 6.95
C CYS A 176 18.49 -7.53 5.75
N ARG A 177 18.44 -8.20 4.60
CA ARG A 177 17.89 -7.68 3.35
C ARG A 177 16.71 -8.51 2.87
N VAL A 178 15.59 -7.84 2.58
CA VAL A 178 14.32 -8.49 2.20
C VAL A 178 13.88 -8.02 0.82
N ALA A 179 13.49 -8.95 -0.05
CA ALA A 179 12.79 -8.62 -1.29
C ALA A 179 11.30 -8.98 -1.18
N VAL A 180 10.42 -8.07 -1.55
CA VAL A 180 8.97 -8.29 -1.66
C VAL A 180 8.60 -8.29 -3.14
N LEU A 181 8.10 -9.43 -3.63
CA LEU A 181 7.65 -9.61 -5.01
C LEU A 181 6.13 -9.55 -5.06
N SER A 182 5.59 -8.51 -5.65
CA SER A 182 4.14 -8.31 -5.74
C SER A 182 3.76 -7.64 -7.05
N ASN A 183 2.47 -7.55 -7.31
CA ASN A 183 1.98 -6.77 -8.43
C ASN A 183 1.90 -5.29 -8.02
N HIS A 184 2.42 -4.39 -8.86
CA HIS A 184 2.42 -2.95 -8.59
C HIS A 184 1.36 -2.20 -9.40
N ASP A 185 0.27 -2.87 -9.80
CA ASP A 185 -0.81 -2.26 -10.58
C ASP A 185 -1.60 -1.18 -9.82
N GLY A 186 -1.24 -0.91 -8.56
CA GLY A 186 -1.89 0.10 -7.75
C GLY A 186 -3.34 -0.22 -7.37
N ASN A 187 -3.77 -1.48 -7.54
CA ASN A 187 -5.11 -1.89 -7.17
C ASN A 187 -5.30 -1.99 -5.64
N PHE A 188 -6.56 -1.99 -5.22
CA PHE A 188 -6.96 -1.99 -3.81
C PHE A 188 -6.27 -3.09 -2.97
N GLY A 189 -6.22 -4.32 -3.47
CA GLY A 189 -5.65 -5.46 -2.76
C GLY A 189 -4.12 -5.42 -2.68
N ASP A 190 -3.45 -5.04 -3.75
CA ASP A 190 -1.98 -4.98 -3.80
C ASP A 190 -1.45 -3.88 -2.88
N ARG A 191 -2.12 -2.72 -2.86
CA ARG A 191 -1.78 -1.62 -1.95
C ARG A 191 -1.92 -2.01 -0.48
N LEU A 192 -3.02 -2.68 -0.11
CA LEU A 192 -3.22 -3.19 1.25
C LEU A 192 -2.20 -4.27 1.62
N GLY A 193 -1.90 -5.18 0.70
CA GLY A 193 -0.93 -6.25 0.90
C GLY A 193 0.48 -5.70 1.13
N ALA A 194 0.90 -4.70 0.36
CA ALA A 194 2.19 -4.02 0.54
C ALA A 194 2.29 -3.35 1.93
N HIS A 195 1.21 -2.69 2.37
CA HIS A 195 1.15 -2.11 3.71
C HIS A 195 1.30 -3.17 4.81
N MET A 196 0.55 -4.26 4.69
CA MET A 196 0.56 -5.32 5.71
C MET A 196 1.93 -5.99 5.82
N ILE A 197 2.61 -6.28 4.71
CA ILE A 197 3.93 -6.90 4.78
C ILE A 197 4.95 -5.96 5.40
N ASN A 198 4.94 -4.68 5.03
CA ASN A 198 5.85 -3.69 5.62
C ASN A 198 5.65 -3.56 7.14
N ALA A 199 4.40 -3.68 7.63
CA ALA A 199 4.11 -3.68 9.06
C ALA A 199 4.59 -4.93 9.80
N LEU A 200 4.81 -6.05 9.11
CA LEU A 200 5.33 -7.29 9.68
C LEU A 200 6.85 -7.42 9.60
N LEU A 201 7.51 -6.61 8.78
CA LEU A 201 8.97 -6.63 8.66
C LEU A 201 9.61 -5.80 9.77
N PRO A 202 10.76 -6.23 10.33
CA PRO A 202 11.46 -5.47 11.34
C PRO A 202 11.97 -4.14 10.76
N GLY A 203 11.95 -3.09 11.59
CA GLY A 203 12.32 -1.73 11.15
C GLY A 203 13.77 -1.54 10.73
N GLU A 204 14.65 -2.48 11.09
CA GLU A 204 16.06 -2.55 10.69
C GLU A 204 16.29 -3.35 9.39
N ALA A 205 15.26 -3.92 8.79
CA ALA A 205 15.37 -4.60 7.50
C ALA A 205 15.49 -3.60 6.35
N GLU A 206 16.43 -3.84 5.44
CA GLU A 206 16.45 -3.20 4.12
C GLU A 206 15.46 -3.93 3.22
N VAL A 207 14.42 -3.23 2.74
CA VAL A 207 13.32 -3.83 1.99
C VAL A 207 13.29 -3.30 0.56
N ASP A 208 13.47 -4.18 -0.40
CA ASP A 208 13.32 -3.90 -1.83
C ASP A 208 11.97 -4.43 -2.34
N HIS A 209 11.17 -3.59 -2.97
CA HIS A 209 9.92 -3.99 -3.61
C HIS A 209 10.11 -4.14 -5.12
N PHE A 210 9.70 -5.29 -5.67
CA PHE A 210 9.78 -5.58 -7.10
C PHE A 210 8.41 -5.97 -7.66
N SER A 211 8.04 -5.34 -8.77
CA SER A 211 6.92 -5.81 -9.56
C SER A 211 7.29 -7.06 -10.37
N PHE A 212 6.33 -7.92 -10.64
CA PHE A 212 6.54 -9.15 -11.42
C PHE A 212 7.04 -8.89 -12.85
N ASP A 213 6.78 -7.72 -13.42
CA ASP A 213 7.31 -7.29 -14.72
C ASP A 213 8.73 -6.70 -14.66
N ALA A 214 9.26 -6.47 -13.46
CA ALA A 214 10.56 -5.85 -13.21
C ALA A 214 11.54 -6.75 -12.43
N LEU A 215 11.29 -8.05 -12.34
CA LEU A 215 12.11 -9.00 -11.57
C LEU A 215 13.58 -9.07 -12.00
N GLY A 216 13.89 -8.71 -13.25
CA GLY A 216 15.28 -8.57 -13.72
C GLY A 216 16.10 -7.53 -12.94
N GLN A 217 15.47 -6.67 -12.15
CA GLN A 217 16.15 -5.71 -11.26
C GLN A 217 16.54 -6.34 -9.92
N ALA A 218 15.90 -7.42 -9.50
CA ALA A 218 16.19 -8.14 -8.26
C ALA A 218 17.46 -9.00 -8.40
N ARG A 219 18.64 -8.36 -8.52
CA ARG A 219 19.92 -9.04 -8.81
C ARG A 219 20.72 -9.41 -7.57
N GLU A 220 20.37 -8.86 -6.42
CA GLU A 220 21.09 -9.03 -5.17
C GLU A 220 20.77 -10.38 -4.49
N LYS A 221 21.50 -10.69 -3.44
CA LYS A 221 21.17 -11.78 -2.52
C LYS A 221 20.33 -11.25 -1.38
N TYR A 222 19.28 -11.98 -1.05
CA TYR A 222 18.34 -11.60 -0.01
C TYR A 222 18.37 -12.60 1.16
N ASP A 223 18.16 -12.09 2.36
CA ASP A 223 17.97 -12.92 3.54
C ASP A 223 16.58 -13.54 3.55
N LEU A 224 15.59 -12.79 3.05
CA LEU A 224 14.23 -13.26 2.89
C LEU A 224 13.66 -12.73 1.55
N VAL A 225 12.95 -13.60 0.83
CA VAL A 225 12.06 -13.20 -0.27
C VAL A 225 10.62 -13.48 0.13
N VAL A 226 9.75 -12.48 0.04
CA VAL A 226 8.30 -12.61 0.24
C VAL A 226 7.61 -12.49 -1.11
N LEU A 227 6.83 -13.51 -1.49
CA LEU A 227 6.15 -13.62 -2.77
C LEU A 227 4.64 -13.44 -2.61
N GLY A 228 4.04 -12.50 -3.34
CA GLY A 228 2.60 -12.39 -3.54
C GLY A 228 1.95 -11.21 -2.84
N VAL A 229 1.84 -11.25 -1.55
CA VAL A 229 1.29 -10.27 -0.57
C VAL A 229 -0.12 -9.69 -0.81
N GLY A 230 -0.64 -9.58 -1.98
CA GLY A 230 -2.00 -9.07 -2.27
C GLY A 230 -2.59 -9.73 -3.48
N SER A 231 -1.71 -10.22 -4.34
CA SER A 231 -2.08 -10.77 -5.64
C SER A 231 -2.54 -12.22 -5.56
N GLY A 232 -3.35 -12.62 -6.54
CA GLY A 232 -3.52 -14.03 -6.87
C GLY A 232 -2.43 -14.47 -7.85
N LEU A 233 -1.80 -15.60 -7.61
CA LEU A 233 -0.88 -16.19 -8.56
C LEU A 233 -1.65 -16.83 -9.72
N PHE A 234 -1.25 -16.51 -10.94
CA PHE A 234 -1.78 -17.04 -12.17
C PHE A 234 -0.65 -17.20 -13.19
N GLN A 235 -0.94 -17.84 -14.33
CA GLN A 235 0.08 -18.31 -15.28
C GLN A 235 1.20 -17.29 -15.60
N PRO A 236 0.95 -16.02 -15.92
CA PRO A 236 2.02 -15.07 -16.23
C PRO A 236 3.05 -14.85 -15.11
N LEU A 237 2.66 -15.11 -13.86
CA LEU A 237 3.51 -14.90 -12.69
C LEU A 237 4.32 -16.14 -12.28
N LEU A 238 4.28 -17.22 -13.08
CA LEU A 238 4.99 -18.48 -12.81
C LEU A 238 6.24 -18.64 -13.70
N GLY A 239 6.86 -17.53 -14.06
CA GLY A 239 8.05 -17.48 -14.91
C GLY A 239 9.34 -17.97 -14.24
N ASP A 240 10.35 -18.21 -15.07
CA ASP A 240 11.68 -18.60 -14.58
C ASP A 240 12.34 -17.48 -13.76
N ASP A 241 12.02 -16.23 -14.02
CA ASP A 241 12.49 -15.07 -13.26
C ASP A 241 12.13 -15.14 -11.77
N VAL A 242 10.91 -15.56 -11.45
CA VAL A 242 10.48 -15.77 -10.05
C VAL A 242 11.35 -16.86 -9.40
N ILE A 243 11.57 -17.97 -10.10
CA ILE A 243 12.41 -19.08 -9.61
C ILE A 243 13.84 -18.62 -9.37
N GLU A 244 14.37 -17.77 -10.25
CA GLU A 244 15.71 -17.23 -10.13
C GLU A 244 15.84 -16.33 -8.89
N VAL A 245 14.88 -15.42 -8.66
CA VAL A 245 14.91 -14.54 -7.48
C VAL A 245 14.75 -15.36 -6.19
N LEU A 246 13.83 -16.32 -6.15
CA LEU A 246 13.68 -17.24 -5.00
C LEU A 246 14.96 -18.03 -4.74
N GLY A 247 15.71 -18.41 -5.80
CA GLY A 247 16.98 -19.11 -5.68
C GLY A 247 18.13 -18.29 -5.10
N ARG A 248 18.01 -16.97 -5.05
CA ARG A 248 18.98 -16.04 -4.46
C ARG A 248 18.73 -15.74 -2.98
N ALA A 249 17.59 -16.19 -2.45
CA ALA A 249 17.20 -15.98 -1.06
C ALA A 249 17.78 -17.06 -0.15
N LYS A 250 18.11 -16.68 1.10
CA LYS A 250 18.40 -17.65 2.18
C LYS A 250 17.11 -18.29 2.69
N ALA A 251 16.01 -17.56 2.67
CA ALA A 251 14.68 -18.05 2.99
C ALA A 251 13.62 -17.41 2.10
N SER A 252 12.48 -18.08 1.93
CA SER A 252 11.40 -17.62 1.06
C SER A 252 10.01 -17.95 1.61
N ILE A 253 9.11 -16.97 1.55
CA ILE A 253 7.74 -17.10 2.03
C ILE A 253 6.79 -16.68 0.90
N GLY A 254 5.76 -17.48 0.63
CA GLY A 254 4.67 -17.13 -0.27
C GLY A 254 3.42 -16.73 0.51
N ILE A 255 2.79 -15.61 0.18
CA ILE A 255 1.52 -15.15 0.74
C ILE A 255 0.56 -14.86 -0.40
N PHE A 256 -0.08 -15.88 -0.94
CA PHE A 256 -0.93 -15.74 -2.12
C PHE A 256 -1.99 -16.83 -2.23
N GLY A 257 -3.06 -16.56 -3.00
CA GLY A 257 -3.98 -17.54 -3.50
C GLY A 257 -3.78 -17.81 -4.99
N THR A 258 -4.46 -18.79 -5.55
CA THR A 258 -4.47 -19.06 -6.97
C THR A 258 -5.74 -18.52 -7.64
N GLN A 259 -5.62 -18.09 -8.91
CA GLN A 259 -6.73 -17.63 -9.75
C GLN A 259 -6.65 -18.29 -11.09
N TYR A 260 -7.81 -18.41 -11.78
CA TYR A 260 -7.88 -19.07 -13.10
C TYR A 260 -7.19 -20.43 -13.09
N ARG A 261 -7.57 -21.27 -12.13
CA ARG A 261 -6.88 -22.52 -11.78
C ARG A 261 -6.74 -23.48 -12.94
N GLU A 262 -7.71 -23.50 -13.85
CA GLU A 262 -7.72 -24.32 -15.06
C GLU A 262 -6.61 -23.91 -16.04
N LEU A 263 -6.12 -22.66 -15.94
CA LEU A 263 -5.03 -22.13 -16.78
C LEU A 263 -3.65 -22.25 -16.12
N ILE A 264 -3.57 -22.68 -14.88
CA ILE A 264 -2.29 -22.80 -14.17
C ILE A 264 -1.58 -24.07 -14.59
N PRO A 265 -0.40 -23.99 -15.26
CA PRO A 265 0.40 -25.17 -15.53
C PRO A 265 0.91 -25.75 -14.19
N ARG A 266 0.36 -26.89 -13.79
CA ARG A 266 0.72 -27.53 -12.52
C ARG A 266 2.23 -27.64 -12.31
N PRO A 267 3.05 -28.08 -13.28
CA PRO A 267 4.51 -28.16 -13.11
C PRO A 267 5.17 -26.81 -12.86
N ALA A 268 4.64 -25.70 -13.43
CA ALA A 268 5.20 -24.37 -13.18
C ALA A 268 4.93 -23.90 -11.76
N LEU A 269 3.69 -24.09 -11.27
CA LEU A 269 3.33 -23.79 -9.88
C LEU A 269 4.12 -24.66 -8.92
N ASP A 270 4.24 -25.95 -9.16
CA ASP A 270 5.00 -26.87 -8.31
C ASP A 270 6.47 -26.43 -8.17
N ARG A 271 7.10 -25.96 -9.24
CA ARG A 271 8.48 -25.40 -9.17
C ARG A 271 8.58 -24.20 -8.22
N VAL A 272 7.57 -23.32 -8.21
CA VAL A 272 7.52 -22.17 -7.28
C VAL A 272 7.32 -22.68 -5.85
N LEU A 273 6.33 -23.55 -5.63
CA LEU A 273 6.02 -24.08 -4.30
C LEU A 273 7.18 -24.91 -3.68
N ASP A 274 7.97 -25.60 -4.52
CA ASP A 274 9.15 -26.35 -4.10
C ASP A 274 10.32 -25.44 -3.67
N ARG A 275 10.29 -24.16 -4.07
CA ARG A 275 11.29 -23.16 -3.67
C ARG A 275 10.92 -22.38 -2.43
N LEU A 276 9.64 -22.42 -2.03
CA LEU A 276 9.19 -21.71 -0.84
C LEU A 276 9.43 -22.55 0.42
N ASP A 277 10.05 -21.95 1.45
CA ASP A 277 10.14 -22.55 2.77
C ASP A 277 8.77 -22.65 3.45
N THR A 278 7.90 -21.67 3.17
CA THR A 278 6.52 -21.70 3.64
C THR A 278 5.61 -20.98 2.62
N TRP A 279 4.52 -21.65 2.27
CA TRP A 279 3.44 -21.03 1.53
C TRP A 279 2.22 -20.85 2.44
N TYR A 280 1.84 -19.59 2.63
CA TYR A 280 0.63 -19.19 3.33
C TYR A 280 -0.50 -19.06 2.30
N ALA A 281 -1.25 -20.13 2.15
CA ALA A 281 -2.35 -20.24 1.19
C ALA A 281 -3.54 -19.38 1.61
N ARG A 282 -4.09 -18.62 0.67
CA ARG A 282 -5.21 -17.71 0.92
C ARG A 282 -6.53 -18.44 1.18
N SER A 283 -6.70 -19.65 0.67
CA SER A 283 -7.92 -20.43 0.84
C SER A 283 -7.64 -21.89 1.18
N GLU A 284 -8.63 -22.55 1.79
CA GLU A 284 -8.59 -23.99 2.01
C GLU A 284 -8.58 -24.75 0.67
N ASP A 285 -9.29 -24.25 -0.34
CA ASP A 285 -9.27 -24.82 -1.69
C ASP A 285 -7.85 -24.85 -2.28
N ASP A 286 -7.06 -23.78 -2.09
CA ASP A 286 -5.67 -23.73 -2.55
C ASP A 286 -4.83 -24.81 -1.84
N MET A 287 -5.03 -24.98 -0.52
CA MET A 287 -4.35 -26.02 0.24
C MET A 287 -4.70 -27.43 -0.24
N LEU A 288 -5.99 -27.70 -0.42
CA LEU A 288 -6.46 -29.02 -0.86
C LEU A 288 -5.97 -29.35 -2.26
N MET A 289 -5.94 -28.36 -3.15
CA MET A 289 -5.60 -28.57 -4.56
C MET A 289 -4.10 -28.68 -4.80
N TYR A 290 -3.31 -27.84 -4.15
CA TYR A 290 -1.87 -27.68 -4.43
C TYR A 290 -0.96 -28.01 -3.25
N GLY A 291 -1.47 -27.95 -2.04
CA GLY A 291 -0.72 -28.20 -0.81
C GLY A 291 -0.66 -29.66 -0.39
N ARG A 292 -1.48 -30.54 -1.02
CA ARG A 292 -1.58 -31.96 -0.60
C ARG A 292 -0.25 -32.69 -0.75
N GLY A 293 0.23 -33.25 0.36
CA GLY A 293 1.53 -33.94 0.39
C GLY A 293 2.74 -33.03 0.59
N ARG A 294 2.54 -31.72 0.77
CA ARG A 294 3.58 -30.73 1.08
C ARG A 294 3.56 -30.37 2.56
N GLY A 295 4.71 -30.38 3.20
CA GLY A 295 4.86 -29.99 4.62
C GLY A 295 5.01 -28.48 4.84
N ASN A 296 5.18 -27.70 3.78
CA ASN A 296 5.47 -26.27 3.80
C ASN A 296 4.25 -25.39 3.51
N VAL A 297 3.03 -25.93 3.54
CA VAL A 297 1.80 -25.20 3.23
C VAL A 297 0.98 -24.96 4.48
N VAL A 298 0.58 -23.73 4.71
CA VAL A 298 -0.22 -23.31 5.87
C VAL A 298 -1.42 -22.51 5.38
N HIS A 299 -2.62 -22.80 5.90
CA HIS A 299 -3.80 -22.00 5.63
C HIS A 299 -3.75 -20.69 6.39
N LEU A 300 -3.67 -19.58 5.67
CA LEU A 300 -3.70 -18.24 6.23
C LEU A 300 -5.13 -17.68 6.26
N GLY A 301 -5.87 -17.87 5.19
CA GLY A 301 -7.06 -17.12 4.85
C GLY A 301 -6.71 -15.87 4.05
N ASP A 302 -7.71 -15.10 3.63
CA ASP A 302 -7.45 -13.82 3.00
C ASP A 302 -7.09 -12.79 4.07
N TRP A 303 -5.80 -12.54 4.23
CA TRP A 303 -5.25 -11.75 5.33
C TRP A 303 -5.65 -10.28 5.30
N LEU A 304 -6.07 -9.76 4.12
CA LEU A 304 -6.51 -8.38 3.98
C LEU A 304 -7.77 -8.07 4.79
N ILE A 305 -8.55 -9.08 5.19
CA ILE A 305 -9.71 -8.85 6.08
C ILE A 305 -9.31 -8.21 7.41
N ASP A 306 -8.06 -8.39 7.83
CA ASP A 306 -7.56 -7.82 9.09
C ASP A 306 -7.56 -6.28 9.08
N GLN A 307 -7.44 -5.69 7.90
CA GLN A 307 -7.47 -4.24 7.70
C GLN A 307 -8.88 -3.64 7.77
N PHE A 308 -9.93 -4.44 7.65
CA PHE A 308 -11.30 -3.92 7.61
C PHE A 308 -11.95 -4.01 8.99
N PRO A 309 -12.30 -2.88 9.65
CA PRO A 309 -13.00 -2.92 10.92
C PRO A 309 -14.39 -3.54 10.76
N MET A 310 -14.86 -4.27 11.79
CA MET A 310 -16.26 -4.70 11.85
C MET A 310 -17.14 -3.50 12.20
N THR A 311 -17.92 -3.01 11.24
CA THR A 311 -18.79 -1.85 11.40
C THR A 311 -20.25 -2.19 11.09
N THR A 312 -21.16 -1.24 11.22
CA THR A 312 -22.57 -1.39 10.85
C THR A 312 -22.87 -0.46 9.69
N ALA A 313 -23.38 -1.02 8.62
CA ALA A 313 -23.83 -0.26 7.47
C ALA A 313 -25.10 0.55 7.79
N THR A 314 -25.20 1.76 7.22
CA THR A 314 -26.28 2.70 7.50
C THR A 314 -27.04 3.18 6.27
N VAL A 315 -26.50 2.96 5.07
CA VAL A 315 -27.06 3.41 3.80
C VAL A 315 -27.82 2.27 3.15
N ASP A 316 -29.12 2.50 2.89
CA ASP A 316 -30.02 1.49 2.28
C ASP A 316 -29.83 1.37 0.76
N GLU A 317 -29.31 2.42 0.10
CA GLU A 317 -29.06 2.40 -1.35
C GLU A 317 -28.01 1.33 -1.70
N PRO A 318 -28.27 0.42 -2.65
CA PRO A 318 -27.29 -0.59 -3.04
C PRO A 318 -26.05 0.00 -3.70
N LEU A 319 -24.87 -0.50 -3.33
CA LEU A 319 -23.57 -0.16 -3.95
C LEU A 319 -23.17 -1.25 -4.94
N GLN A 320 -22.67 -0.83 -6.09
CA GLN A 320 -22.01 -1.71 -7.05
C GLN A 320 -20.54 -1.31 -7.19
N VAL A 321 -19.61 -2.25 -6.95
CA VAL A 321 -18.17 -2.08 -7.15
C VAL A 321 -17.74 -3.00 -8.29
N ILE A 322 -17.70 -2.45 -9.49
CA ILE A 322 -17.41 -3.19 -10.72
C ILE A 322 -15.97 -2.88 -11.19
N ASP A 323 -15.57 -1.61 -11.09
CA ASP A 323 -14.27 -1.13 -11.53
C ASP A 323 -13.19 -1.32 -10.46
N GLU A 324 -11.94 -1.30 -10.88
CA GLU A 324 -10.81 -1.32 -9.96
C GLU A 324 -10.71 0.00 -9.19
N ILE A 325 -10.47 -0.12 -7.90
CA ILE A 325 -10.09 1.00 -7.05
C ILE A 325 -8.57 1.13 -7.15
N ARG A 326 -8.12 2.11 -7.90
CA ARG A 326 -6.70 2.36 -8.19
C ARG A 326 -6.11 3.49 -7.35
N ASP A 327 -4.83 3.78 -7.55
CA ASP A 327 -4.04 4.79 -6.83
C ASP A 327 -4.66 6.20 -6.76
N SER A 328 -5.49 6.57 -7.73
CA SER A 328 -6.22 7.84 -7.73
C SER A 328 -7.30 7.95 -6.63
N HIS A 329 -7.62 6.84 -5.95
CA HIS A 329 -8.65 6.78 -4.92
C HIS A 329 -8.03 6.55 -3.55
N ALA A 330 -8.37 7.38 -2.58
CA ALA A 330 -7.99 7.18 -1.20
C ALA A 330 -8.56 5.85 -0.66
N LEU A 331 -7.69 4.98 -0.15
CA LEU A 331 -8.07 3.62 0.31
C LEU A 331 -9.05 3.65 1.47
N ASP A 332 -8.79 4.48 2.49
CA ASP A 332 -9.64 4.62 3.66
C ASP A 332 -11.03 5.12 3.29
N ARG A 333 -11.11 6.06 2.34
CA ARG A 333 -12.39 6.55 1.80
C ARG A 333 -13.14 5.46 1.04
N ALA A 334 -12.43 4.68 0.23
CA ALA A 334 -13.01 3.54 -0.47
C ALA A 334 -13.57 2.51 0.53
N ILE A 335 -12.80 2.18 1.57
CA ILE A 335 -13.23 1.30 2.67
C ILE A 335 -14.49 1.87 3.34
N GLN A 336 -14.49 3.15 3.73
CA GLN A 336 -15.63 3.80 4.38
C GLN A 336 -16.87 3.83 3.49
N VAL A 337 -16.71 4.13 2.19
CA VAL A 337 -17.81 4.12 1.23
C VAL A 337 -18.41 2.73 1.13
N ILE A 338 -17.59 1.70 0.93
CA ILE A 338 -18.05 0.32 0.83
C ILE A 338 -18.79 -0.09 2.12
N GLN A 339 -18.20 0.19 3.28
CA GLN A 339 -18.73 -0.24 4.57
C GLN A 339 -20.02 0.50 5.01
N LYS A 340 -20.36 1.61 4.38
CA LYS A 340 -21.61 2.34 4.69
C LYS A 340 -22.85 1.67 4.12
N HIS A 341 -22.74 0.89 3.04
CA HIS A 341 -23.89 0.33 2.32
C HIS A 341 -24.32 -1.02 2.87
N LYS A 342 -25.63 -1.17 3.14
CA LYS A 342 -26.23 -2.42 3.62
C LYS A 342 -26.24 -3.52 2.55
N THR A 343 -26.31 -3.14 1.29
CA THR A 343 -26.37 -4.06 0.16
C THR A 343 -25.24 -3.75 -0.82
N VAL A 344 -24.35 -4.71 -1.06
CA VAL A 344 -23.18 -4.52 -1.92
C VAL A 344 -23.07 -5.65 -2.96
N TYR A 345 -22.92 -5.27 -4.21
CA TYR A 345 -22.49 -6.16 -5.30
C TYR A 345 -21.06 -5.84 -5.72
N SER A 346 -20.22 -6.84 -5.90
CA SER A 346 -18.84 -6.60 -6.36
C SER A 346 -18.36 -7.67 -7.34
N THR A 347 -17.64 -7.22 -8.39
CA THR A 347 -16.81 -8.06 -9.26
C THR A 347 -15.34 -8.01 -8.85
N ARG A 348 -15.02 -7.38 -7.73
CA ARG A 348 -13.66 -7.24 -7.17
C ARG A 348 -13.58 -7.90 -5.82
N LEU A 349 -12.61 -8.82 -5.66
CA LEU A 349 -12.51 -9.70 -4.49
C LEU A 349 -12.39 -8.93 -3.17
N HIS A 350 -11.40 -8.04 -3.07
CA HIS A 350 -11.12 -7.35 -1.81
C HIS A 350 -12.15 -6.28 -1.46
N PRO A 351 -12.79 -5.55 -2.40
CA PRO A 351 -13.98 -4.78 -2.11
C PRO A 351 -15.15 -5.62 -1.58
N LEU A 352 -15.37 -6.84 -2.10
CA LEU A 352 -16.36 -7.73 -1.50
C LEU A 352 -15.96 -8.12 -0.07
N LEU A 353 -14.70 -8.51 0.15
CA LEU A 353 -14.18 -8.85 1.48
C LEU A 353 -14.37 -7.71 2.48
N CYS A 354 -14.13 -6.47 2.06
CA CYS A 354 -14.43 -5.27 2.84
C CYS A 354 -15.92 -5.17 3.16
N ALA A 355 -16.80 -5.31 2.17
CA ALA A 355 -18.25 -5.24 2.35
C ALA A 355 -18.78 -6.27 3.35
N LEU A 356 -18.25 -7.50 3.34
CA LEU A 356 -18.65 -8.56 4.27
C LEU A 356 -18.45 -8.18 5.74
N THR A 357 -17.61 -7.20 6.05
CA THR A 357 -17.38 -6.73 7.44
C THR A 357 -18.43 -5.75 7.94
N SER A 358 -19.34 -5.30 7.08
CA SER A 358 -20.37 -4.29 7.44
C SER A 358 -21.76 -4.54 6.85
N ALA A 359 -21.85 -5.03 5.61
CA ALA A 359 -23.08 -5.18 4.87
C ALA A 359 -24.03 -6.23 5.49
N GLU A 360 -25.34 -6.04 5.24
CA GLU A 360 -26.39 -7.00 5.56
C GLU A 360 -26.57 -8.02 4.42
N MET A 361 -26.45 -7.55 3.18
CA MET A 361 -26.56 -8.37 1.98
C MET A 361 -25.39 -8.15 1.05
N ALA A 362 -24.89 -9.23 0.44
CA ALA A 362 -23.81 -9.18 -0.53
C ALA A 362 -24.15 -10.04 -1.75
N ALA A 363 -23.59 -9.65 -2.90
CA ALA A 363 -23.59 -10.47 -4.10
C ALA A 363 -22.26 -10.25 -4.83
N TYR A 364 -21.90 -11.19 -5.69
CA TYR A 364 -20.65 -11.14 -6.44
C TYR A 364 -20.80 -11.64 -7.86
N GLY A 365 -19.84 -11.29 -8.71
CA GLY A 365 -19.61 -11.90 -10.02
C GLY A 365 -18.16 -12.27 -10.17
N GLU A 366 -17.89 -13.53 -10.52
CA GLU A 366 -16.51 -13.98 -10.77
C GLU A 366 -15.92 -13.24 -11.98
N GLN A 367 -14.64 -12.96 -11.93
CA GLN A 367 -13.93 -12.31 -13.02
C GLN A 367 -13.67 -13.33 -14.16
N PRO A 368 -14.15 -13.07 -15.39
CA PRO A 368 -13.83 -13.94 -16.51
C PRO A 368 -12.35 -13.79 -16.89
N SER A 369 -11.78 -14.89 -17.40
CA SER A 369 -10.44 -14.85 -17.97
C SER A 369 -10.43 -14.09 -19.30
N ALA A 370 -9.48 -13.15 -19.44
CA ALA A 370 -9.25 -12.48 -20.71
C ALA A 370 -8.68 -13.42 -21.80
N GLN A 371 -8.06 -14.55 -21.39
CA GLN A 371 -7.39 -15.49 -22.29
C GLN A 371 -8.33 -16.60 -22.80
N MET A 372 -9.27 -17.06 -21.96
CA MET A 372 -10.16 -18.16 -22.29
C MET A 372 -11.60 -17.89 -21.86
N PRO A 373 -12.53 -17.75 -22.81
CA PRO A 373 -13.96 -17.63 -22.50
C PRO A 373 -14.46 -18.83 -21.69
N GLY A 374 -15.28 -18.58 -20.67
CA GLY A 374 -15.88 -19.62 -19.83
C GLY A 374 -15.04 -20.02 -18.61
N ILE A 375 -13.79 -19.57 -18.50
CA ILE A 375 -12.99 -19.72 -17.28
C ILE A 375 -13.12 -18.48 -16.44
N THR A 376 -13.34 -18.65 -15.13
CA THR A 376 -13.43 -17.56 -14.15
C THR A 376 -12.34 -17.66 -13.09
N SER A 377 -12.16 -16.57 -12.32
CA SER A 377 -11.10 -16.51 -11.31
C SER A 377 -11.21 -17.59 -10.24
N GLY A 378 -12.42 -17.97 -9.86
CA GLY A 378 -12.72 -18.92 -8.79
C GLY A 378 -12.37 -18.39 -7.39
N ALA A 379 -11.91 -17.14 -7.30
CA ALA A 379 -11.41 -16.56 -6.05
C ALA A 379 -12.53 -16.23 -5.06
N PHE A 380 -13.66 -15.73 -5.54
CA PHE A 380 -14.82 -15.42 -4.69
C PHE A 380 -15.43 -16.69 -4.09
N ARG A 381 -15.61 -17.71 -4.91
CA ARG A 381 -16.13 -18.98 -4.44
C ARG A 381 -15.27 -19.56 -3.32
N SER A 382 -13.96 -19.57 -3.47
CA SER A 382 -13.05 -20.07 -2.45
C SER A 382 -13.08 -19.22 -1.18
N LEU A 383 -13.14 -17.89 -1.30
CA LEU A 383 -13.29 -16.99 -0.16
C LEU A 383 -14.60 -17.26 0.61
N LEU A 384 -15.71 -17.38 -0.10
CA LEU A 384 -17.01 -17.60 0.55
C LEU A 384 -17.12 -18.98 1.20
N LEU A 385 -16.50 -20.01 0.61
CA LEU A 385 -16.35 -21.33 1.24
C LEU A 385 -15.56 -21.23 2.53
N ASP A 386 -14.44 -20.50 2.56
CA ASP A 386 -13.61 -20.31 3.74
C ASP A 386 -14.35 -19.58 4.89
N ILE A 387 -15.17 -18.59 4.56
CA ILE A 387 -15.89 -17.77 5.53
C ILE A 387 -17.15 -18.49 6.03
N PHE A 388 -17.97 -19.02 5.12
CA PHE A 388 -19.32 -19.49 5.40
C PHE A 388 -19.48 -21.01 5.34
N GLY A 389 -18.46 -21.75 4.89
CA GLY A 389 -18.52 -23.20 4.68
C GLY A 389 -19.43 -23.63 3.51
N ARG A 390 -19.87 -22.68 2.69
CA ARG A 390 -20.73 -22.91 1.53
C ARG A 390 -20.48 -21.89 0.44
N SER A 391 -20.79 -22.26 -0.81
CA SER A 391 -20.83 -21.35 -1.94
C SER A 391 -22.21 -20.71 -2.07
N TYR A 392 -22.26 -19.58 -2.75
CA TYR A 392 -23.49 -18.88 -3.14
C TYR A 392 -23.53 -18.76 -4.67
N PRO A 393 -24.74 -18.69 -5.29
CA PRO A 393 -24.83 -18.41 -6.72
C PRO A 393 -24.28 -17.02 -7.05
N GLU A 394 -23.66 -16.90 -8.23
CA GLU A 394 -23.22 -15.61 -8.75
C GLU A 394 -24.41 -14.71 -9.05
N GLN A 395 -24.25 -13.41 -8.88
CA GLN A 395 -25.25 -12.36 -9.15
C GLN A 395 -26.54 -12.45 -8.29
N GLU A 396 -26.57 -13.35 -7.33
CA GLU A 396 -27.67 -13.46 -6.37
C GLU A 396 -27.24 -12.91 -5.00
N PHE A 397 -28.11 -12.05 -4.42
CA PHE A 397 -27.85 -11.51 -3.10
C PHE A 397 -28.13 -12.54 -2.00
N PHE A 398 -27.19 -12.64 -1.07
CA PHE A 398 -27.29 -13.50 0.10
C PHE A 398 -27.16 -12.66 1.39
N LEU A 399 -27.79 -13.12 2.46
CA LEU A 399 -27.62 -12.53 3.79
C LEU A 399 -26.23 -12.85 4.33
N VAL A 400 -25.55 -11.83 4.82
CA VAL A 400 -24.20 -11.96 5.39
C VAL A 400 -24.31 -12.45 6.83
N ASP A 401 -23.84 -13.66 7.09
CA ASP A 401 -23.64 -14.14 8.47
C ASP A 401 -22.44 -13.42 9.10
N ARG A 402 -22.74 -12.35 9.80
CA ARG A 402 -21.73 -11.49 10.43
C ARG A 402 -20.93 -12.21 11.51
N ASP A 403 -21.49 -13.22 12.15
CA ASP A 403 -20.76 -14.01 13.15
C ASP A 403 -19.75 -14.96 12.48
N ALA A 404 -20.11 -15.51 11.31
CA ALA A 404 -19.13 -16.27 10.50
C ALA A 404 -17.98 -15.36 10.05
N VAL A 405 -18.25 -14.16 9.56
CA VAL A 405 -17.22 -13.18 9.17
C VAL A 405 -16.32 -12.82 10.36
N ARG A 406 -16.91 -12.57 11.54
CA ARG A 406 -16.16 -12.26 12.76
C ARG A 406 -15.24 -13.42 13.17
N ARG A 407 -15.74 -14.65 13.15
CA ARG A 407 -14.92 -15.86 13.44
C ARG A 407 -13.79 -16.01 12.44
N TYR A 408 -14.07 -15.80 11.15
CA TYR A 408 -13.06 -15.86 10.11
C TYR A 408 -11.98 -14.79 10.33
N LYS A 409 -12.36 -13.52 10.51
CA LYS A 409 -11.42 -12.43 10.80
C LYS A 409 -10.56 -12.71 12.02
N THR A 410 -11.14 -13.22 13.12
CA THR A 410 -10.38 -13.58 14.34
C THR A 410 -9.38 -14.71 14.08
N ARG A 411 -9.74 -15.69 13.24
CA ARG A 411 -8.83 -16.77 12.83
C ARG A 411 -7.68 -16.21 12.01
N VAL A 412 -7.99 -15.38 11.01
CA VAL A 412 -7.00 -14.75 10.12
C VAL A 412 -6.06 -13.87 10.93
N HIS A 413 -6.56 -13.02 11.81
CA HIS A 413 -5.75 -12.16 12.68
C HIS A 413 -4.68 -12.97 13.45
N ARG A 414 -5.07 -14.09 14.05
CA ARG A 414 -4.11 -15.00 14.74
C ARG A 414 -3.10 -15.62 13.78
N ASN A 415 -3.52 -15.92 12.55
CA ASN A 415 -2.62 -16.45 11.54
C ASN A 415 -1.62 -15.41 11.05
N VAL A 416 -2.04 -14.14 10.90
CA VAL A 416 -1.16 -13.01 10.55
C VAL A 416 -0.07 -12.83 11.62
N ALA A 417 -0.42 -12.90 12.91
CA ALA A 417 0.57 -12.84 13.98
C ALA A 417 1.64 -13.95 13.83
N ARG A 418 1.23 -15.18 13.48
CA ARG A 418 2.17 -16.28 13.21
C ARG A 418 3.06 -16.06 11.99
N VAL A 419 2.55 -15.35 10.95
CA VAL A 419 3.38 -14.93 9.81
C VAL A 419 4.49 -14.00 10.31
N GLY A 420 4.15 -12.98 11.11
CA GLY A 420 5.12 -12.07 11.73
C GLY A 420 6.16 -12.82 12.58
N GLU A 421 5.73 -13.70 13.48
CA GLU A 421 6.64 -14.55 14.28
C GLU A 421 7.59 -15.38 13.39
N ARG A 422 7.10 -15.91 12.27
CA ARG A 422 7.91 -16.68 11.33
C ARG A 422 8.93 -15.82 10.62
N ILE A 423 8.54 -14.64 10.15
CA ILE A 423 9.44 -13.65 9.54
C ILE A 423 10.56 -13.30 10.51
N ASP A 424 10.22 -12.93 11.73
CA ASP A 424 11.20 -12.61 12.77
C ASP A 424 12.15 -13.75 13.07
N ALA A 425 11.63 -14.98 13.15
CA ALA A 425 12.48 -16.17 13.40
C ALA A 425 13.45 -16.43 12.26
N VAL A 426 13.01 -16.27 11.01
CA VAL A 426 13.86 -16.42 9.82
C VAL A 426 14.98 -15.38 9.83
N LEU A 427 14.65 -14.11 10.02
CA LEU A 427 15.59 -13.02 9.95
C LEU A 427 16.62 -13.06 11.10
N ARG A 428 16.19 -13.41 12.32
CA ARG A 428 17.11 -13.63 13.46
C ARG A 428 18.10 -14.79 13.22
N ASN A 429 17.65 -15.91 12.65
CA ASN A 429 18.54 -17.04 12.36
C ASN A 429 19.59 -16.69 11.29
N VAL A 430 19.24 -15.86 10.33
CA VAL A 430 20.17 -15.37 9.31
C VAL A 430 21.23 -14.46 9.93
N ALA A 431 20.85 -13.57 10.85
CA ALA A 431 21.78 -12.68 11.54
C ALA A 431 22.80 -13.47 12.37
N VAL A 432 22.35 -14.53 13.07
CA VAL A 432 23.26 -15.42 13.86
C VAL A 432 24.21 -16.21 13.00
N ALA A 433 23.81 -16.62 11.79
CA ALA A 433 24.67 -17.38 10.86
C ALA A 433 25.71 -16.53 10.14
N ALA A 434 25.61 -15.19 10.23
CA ALA A 434 26.53 -14.23 9.61
C ALA A 434 27.67 -13.81 10.54
N VAL A 435 27.63 -14.17 11.83
CA VAL A 435 28.67 -13.98 12.87
C VAL A 435 29.50 -15.24 13.01
#